data_c354ca9c34476a077172fb2541d2fdf8
#
_entry.id   c354ca9c34476a077172fb2541d2fdf8
#
_cell.length_a   1.000
_cell.length_b   1.000
_cell.length_c   1.000
_cell.angle_alpha   90.00
_cell.angle_beta   90.00
_cell.angle_gamma   90.00
#
_symmetry.space_group_name_H-M   'P 1'
#
loop_
_entity.id
_entity.type
_entity.pdbx_description
1 polymer ?
#
loop_
_entity_poly.entity_id
_entity_poly.type
_entity_poly.pdbx_seq_one_letter_code
_entity_poly.pdbx_strand_id
1 'polypeptide(L)'
;VDTSWLKNEYVPVTSFIHTLDFKNYRRIYEAYTVPENYYLYIYNAMEKLQRDSIYDSTANWSLNNTFAISLLEGFNKWIKTGAKIFASHTLDHYTLPGLNGRNTWNENSVTIVAQLSKTQGKTLHYNATGEFATLGYNIGEIRVNGGIEINFPLFRDTMTLAASGFFYHEKPSFY
;
A
#
# COMPACT_ATOMS: atom_id res chain seq x y z
N VAL A 1 35.80 24.83 -26.37
CA VAL A 1 35.37 23.41 -26.39
C VAL A 1 33.97 23.37 -27.00
N ASP A 2 33.85 22.75 -28.16
CA ASP A 2 32.58 22.63 -28.86
C ASP A 2 31.69 21.62 -28.12
N THR A 3 30.64 22.10 -27.50
CA THR A 3 29.64 21.26 -26.77
C THR A 3 28.35 21.07 -27.53
N SER A 4 28.34 21.36 -28.85
CA SER A 4 27.17 21.27 -29.71
C SER A 4 26.61 19.86 -29.77
N TRP A 5 27.44 18.82 -29.60
CA TRP A 5 27.06 17.41 -29.54
C TRP A 5 26.35 17.00 -28.26
N LEU A 6 26.48 17.77 -27.17
CA LEU A 6 25.80 17.47 -25.88
C LEU A 6 24.32 17.89 -25.87
N LYS A 7 23.87 18.72 -26.80
CA LYS A 7 22.52 19.31 -26.79
C LYS A 7 21.41 18.40 -27.33
N ASN A 8 21.73 17.28 -27.95
CA ASN A 8 20.73 16.44 -28.64
C ASN A 8 20.70 14.99 -28.17
N GLU A 9 21.46 14.62 -27.16
CA GLU A 9 21.41 13.25 -26.65
C GLU A 9 20.26 13.12 -25.67
N TYR A 10 19.21 12.43 -26.10
CA TYR A 10 18.09 12.04 -25.25
C TYR A 10 18.52 10.82 -24.41
N VAL A 11 18.74 11.05 -23.15
CA VAL A 11 19.00 9.96 -22.20
C VAL A 11 17.70 9.56 -21.55
N PRO A 12 17.07 8.44 -21.96
CA PRO A 12 15.90 7.95 -21.26
C PRO A 12 16.33 7.49 -19.86
N VAL A 13 15.78 8.11 -18.83
CA VAL A 13 16.10 7.75 -17.45
C VAL A 13 15.02 6.78 -16.96
N THR A 14 15.36 5.52 -17.05
CA THR A 14 14.54 4.42 -16.51
C THR A 14 15.25 3.85 -15.29
N SER A 15 14.54 3.66 -14.20
CA SER A 15 15.06 2.99 -13.02
C SER A 15 14.24 1.75 -12.67
N PHE A 16 14.96 0.70 -12.22
CA PHE A 16 14.39 -0.51 -11.65
C PHE A 16 14.62 -0.48 -10.15
N ILE A 17 13.58 -0.72 -9.38
CA ILE A 17 13.61 -0.69 -7.93
C ILE A 17 13.04 -2.01 -7.43
N HIS A 18 13.77 -2.64 -6.51
CA HIS A 18 13.26 -3.79 -5.75
C HIS A 18 13.31 -3.44 -4.27
N THR A 19 12.19 -3.65 -3.59
CA THR A 19 12.05 -3.44 -2.16
C THR A 19 11.55 -4.73 -1.51
N LEU A 20 12.22 -5.13 -0.43
CA LEU A 20 11.81 -6.22 0.43
C LEU A 20 11.49 -5.63 1.80
N ASP A 21 10.26 -5.84 2.26
CA ASP A 21 9.82 -5.40 3.58
C ASP A 21 9.34 -6.62 4.39
N PHE A 22 9.87 -6.75 5.60
CA PHE A 22 9.48 -7.80 6.53
C PHE A 22 8.95 -7.19 7.81
N LYS A 23 7.74 -7.59 8.20
CA LYS A 23 7.07 -7.17 9.42
C LYS A 23 6.74 -8.37 10.27
N ASN A 24 6.90 -8.23 11.58
CA ASN A 24 6.53 -9.24 12.55
C ASN A 24 5.84 -8.59 13.73
N TYR A 25 4.62 -9.02 14.02
CA TYR A 25 3.80 -8.52 15.11
C TYR A 25 3.41 -9.66 16.04
N ARG A 26 3.42 -9.38 17.33
CA ARG A 26 2.89 -10.25 18.36
C ARG A 26 2.08 -9.44 19.33
N ARG A 27 0.86 -9.86 19.56
CA ARG A 27 -0.01 -9.34 20.62
C ARG A 27 -0.20 -10.41 21.67
N ILE A 28 -0.05 -10.03 22.95
CA ILE A 28 -0.32 -10.88 24.08
C ILE A 28 -1.41 -10.18 24.89
N TYR A 29 -2.45 -10.93 25.22
CA TYR A 29 -3.50 -10.50 26.14
C TYR A 29 -3.44 -11.41 27.37
N GLU A 30 -3.27 -10.79 28.53
CA GLU A 30 -3.23 -11.47 29.83
C GLU A 30 -4.30 -10.88 30.74
N ALA A 31 -5.12 -11.73 31.33
CA ALA A 31 -6.06 -11.36 32.37
C ALA A 31 -5.86 -12.27 33.57
N TYR A 32 -5.46 -11.68 34.70
CA TYR A 32 -5.11 -12.42 35.91
C TYR A 32 -6.32 -12.68 36.82
N THR A 33 -7.37 -11.86 36.72
CA THR A 33 -8.61 -12.02 37.45
C THR A 33 -9.76 -11.85 36.48
N VAL A 34 -10.49 -12.92 36.26
CA VAL A 34 -11.58 -12.94 35.30
C VAL A 34 -12.90 -13.12 36.04
N PRO A 35 -13.88 -12.19 35.87
CA PRO A 35 -15.22 -12.39 36.42
C PRO A 35 -15.88 -13.66 35.86
N GLU A 36 -16.61 -14.36 36.68
CA GLU A 36 -17.33 -15.57 36.29
C GLU A 36 -18.22 -15.32 35.06
N ASN A 37 -18.11 -16.15 34.05
CA ASN A 37 -18.87 -16.10 32.80
C ASN A 37 -18.60 -14.89 31.89
N TYR A 38 -17.64 -14.00 32.20
CA TYR A 38 -17.41 -12.78 31.40
C TYR A 38 -16.99 -13.09 29.94
N TYR A 39 -16.17 -14.12 29.71
CA TYR A 39 -15.66 -14.49 28.40
C TYR A 39 -16.37 -15.69 27.77
N LEU A 40 -17.44 -16.20 28.39
CA LEU A 40 -18.15 -17.41 27.95
C LEU A 40 -18.67 -17.30 26.52
N TYR A 41 -19.18 -16.13 26.15
CA TYR A 41 -19.79 -15.88 24.85
C TYR A 41 -18.84 -15.30 23.82
N ILE A 42 -17.72 -14.70 24.24
CA ILE A 42 -16.80 -13.99 23.35
C ILE A 42 -15.74 -14.92 22.78
N TYR A 43 -15.23 -15.87 23.59
CA TYR A 43 -14.12 -16.72 23.17
C TYR A 43 -14.51 -18.19 23.00
N ASN A 44 -15.77 -18.56 23.17
CA ASN A 44 -16.24 -19.93 23.14
C ASN A 44 -15.36 -20.89 23.98
N ALA A 45 -14.86 -20.40 25.09
CA ALA A 45 -13.74 -20.96 25.83
C ALA A 45 -14.21 -21.75 27.06
N MET A 46 -15.22 -22.61 26.91
CA MET A 46 -15.74 -23.42 28.01
C MET A 46 -14.65 -24.19 28.79
N GLU A 47 -13.62 -24.69 28.10
CA GLU A 47 -12.51 -25.39 28.74
C GLU A 47 -11.49 -24.46 29.40
N LYS A 48 -11.37 -23.21 28.93
CA LYS A 48 -10.44 -22.21 29.51
C LYS A 48 -11.00 -21.53 30.76
N LEU A 49 -12.30 -21.62 31.02
CA LEU A 49 -12.99 -20.99 32.15
C LEU A 49 -12.69 -21.61 33.49
N GLN A 50 -12.01 -22.74 33.55
CA GLN A 50 -11.54 -23.34 34.82
C GLN A 50 -10.21 -22.76 35.28
N ARG A 51 -9.64 -21.78 34.60
CA ARG A 51 -8.41 -21.11 34.99
C ARG A 51 -8.70 -19.68 35.44
N ASP A 52 -8.13 -19.31 36.58
CA ASP A 52 -8.23 -17.95 37.12
C ASP A 52 -7.56 -16.88 36.24
N SER A 53 -6.91 -17.29 35.18
CA SER A 53 -6.18 -16.41 34.27
C SER A 53 -6.35 -16.82 32.80
N ILE A 54 -6.45 -15.82 31.95
CA ILE A 54 -6.47 -15.97 30.49
C ILE A 54 -5.14 -15.48 29.91
N TYR A 55 -4.54 -16.31 29.08
CA TYR A 55 -3.39 -15.97 28.27
C TYR A 55 -3.70 -16.21 26.81
N ASP A 56 -3.73 -15.13 26.02
CA ASP A 56 -4.04 -15.17 24.60
C ASP A 56 -2.91 -14.54 23.80
N SER A 57 -2.40 -15.26 22.82
CA SER A 57 -1.28 -14.78 22.00
C SER A 57 -1.64 -14.90 20.52
N THR A 58 -1.66 -13.76 19.86
CA THR A 58 -1.75 -13.67 18.38
C THR A 58 -0.42 -13.24 17.82
N ALA A 59 -0.01 -13.83 16.72
CA ALA A 59 1.20 -13.45 15.99
C ALA A 59 0.89 -13.34 14.51
N ASN A 60 1.53 -12.38 13.87
CA ASN A 60 1.49 -12.20 12.43
C ASN A 60 2.89 -11.85 11.94
N TRP A 61 3.32 -12.45 10.83
CA TRP A 61 4.44 -11.95 10.07
C TRP A 61 4.03 -11.74 8.62
N SER A 62 4.58 -10.71 8.02
CA SER A 62 4.31 -10.29 6.65
C SER A 62 5.61 -10.09 5.90
N LEU A 63 5.70 -10.64 4.71
CA LEU A 63 6.81 -10.44 3.77
C LEU A 63 6.26 -9.81 2.50
N ASN A 64 6.70 -8.61 2.20
CA ASN A 64 6.30 -7.88 1.01
C ASN A 64 7.48 -7.68 0.06
N ASN A 65 7.33 -8.17 -1.17
CA ASN A 65 8.24 -8.00 -2.29
C ASN A 65 7.64 -7.05 -3.30
N THR A 66 8.27 -5.90 -3.53
CA THR A 66 7.81 -4.93 -4.52
C THR A 66 8.87 -4.71 -5.59
N PHE A 67 8.49 -4.93 -6.85
CA PHE A 67 9.27 -4.56 -8.02
C PHE A 67 8.64 -3.34 -8.68
N ALA A 68 9.46 -2.36 -9.00
CA ALA A 68 9.02 -1.15 -9.66
C ALA A 68 9.88 -0.82 -10.87
N ILE A 69 9.22 -0.33 -11.91
CA ILE A 69 9.84 0.30 -13.07
C ILE A 69 9.40 1.76 -13.06
N SER A 70 10.35 2.68 -13.03
CA SER A 70 10.10 4.11 -13.04
C SER A 70 10.69 4.74 -14.30
N LEU A 71 9.85 5.47 -15.01
CA LEU A 71 10.21 6.34 -16.12
C LEU A 71 10.09 7.78 -15.62
N LEU A 72 11.19 8.52 -15.63
CA LEU A 72 11.19 9.90 -15.18
C LEU A 72 10.47 10.83 -16.17
N GLU A 73 10.04 11.96 -15.65
CA GLU A 73 9.46 13.03 -16.49
C GLU A 73 10.43 13.43 -17.59
N GLY A 74 9.93 13.52 -18.82
CA GLY A 74 10.76 13.83 -19.98
C GLY A 74 11.44 12.63 -20.62
N PHE A 75 11.15 11.39 -20.23
CA PHE A 75 11.63 10.19 -20.91
C PHE A 75 11.27 10.14 -22.39
N ASN A 76 10.24 10.87 -22.80
CA ASN A 76 9.82 11.02 -24.18
C ASN A 76 9.64 12.50 -24.51
N LYS A 77 10.08 12.92 -25.69
CA LYS A 77 9.91 14.30 -26.19
C LYS A 77 8.45 14.74 -26.26
N TRP A 78 7.55 13.80 -26.49
CA TRP A 78 6.12 14.06 -26.68
C TRP A 78 5.34 14.00 -25.36
N ILE A 79 5.74 13.14 -24.44
CA ILE A 79 5.05 12.90 -23.18
C ILE A 79 5.96 13.35 -22.03
N LYS A 80 5.71 14.56 -21.53
CA LYS A 80 6.43 15.13 -20.38
C LYS A 80 5.82 14.68 -19.06
N THR A 81 5.59 13.40 -18.91
CA THR A 81 4.94 12.75 -17.77
C THR A 81 5.85 11.67 -17.25
N GLY A 82 6.07 11.61 -15.96
CA GLY A 82 6.69 10.48 -15.29
C GLY A 82 5.66 9.35 -15.12
N ALA A 83 6.10 8.12 -15.31
CA ALA A 83 5.28 6.93 -15.11
C ALA A 83 6.01 5.94 -14.22
N LYS A 84 5.28 5.30 -13.30
CA LYS A 84 5.79 4.20 -12.47
C LYS A 84 4.79 3.07 -12.48
N ILE A 85 5.30 1.86 -12.56
CA ILE A 85 4.50 0.64 -12.44
C ILE A 85 5.16 -0.20 -11.35
N PHE A 86 4.35 -0.67 -10.40
CA PHE A 86 4.77 -1.52 -9.30
C PHE A 86 4.02 -2.84 -9.39
N ALA A 87 4.70 -3.92 -9.07
CA ALA A 87 4.08 -5.20 -8.77
C ALA A 87 4.50 -5.60 -7.35
N SER A 88 3.56 -5.71 -6.45
CA SER A 88 3.77 -6.05 -5.05
C SER A 88 3.21 -7.43 -4.76
N HIS A 89 4.03 -8.29 -4.17
CA HIS A 89 3.67 -9.61 -3.72
C HIS A 89 3.80 -9.69 -2.20
N THR A 90 2.69 -9.94 -1.51
CA THR A 90 2.63 -9.99 -0.06
C THR A 90 2.29 -11.41 0.40
N LEU A 91 3.09 -11.92 1.33
CA LEU A 91 2.87 -13.16 2.06
C LEU A 91 2.59 -12.81 3.51
N ASP A 92 1.40 -13.16 4.00
CA ASP A 92 1.00 -12.97 5.38
C ASP A 92 0.80 -14.32 6.06
N HIS A 93 1.32 -14.46 7.26
CA HIS A 93 1.15 -15.63 8.10
C HIS A 93 0.57 -15.21 9.44
N TYR A 94 -0.61 -15.73 9.75
CA TYR A 94 -1.34 -15.45 10.98
C TYR A 94 -1.32 -16.68 11.88
N THR A 95 -1.05 -16.45 13.16
CA THR A 95 -1.21 -17.44 14.22
C THR A 95 -2.19 -16.91 15.24
N LEU A 96 -3.33 -17.57 15.36
CA LEU A 96 -4.42 -17.17 16.24
C LEU A 96 -4.68 -18.24 17.29
N PRO A 97 -5.16 -17.85 18.49
CA PRO A 97 -5.63 -18.80 19.45
C PRO A 97 -6.90 -19.50 18.93
N GLY A 98 -6.98 -20.79 19.12
CA GLY A 98 -8.12 -21.61 18.76
C GLY A 98 -8.59 -22.47 19.93
N LEU A 99 -9.73 -23.14 19.78
CA LEU A 99 -10.30 -24.02 20.82
C LEU A 99 -9.36 -25.15 21.19
N ASN A 100 -8.70 -25.76 20.21
CA ASN A 100 -7.81 -26.92 20.37
C ASN A 100 -6.32 -26.58 20.26
N GLY A 101 -5.95 -25.32 20.48
CA GLY A 101 -4.57 -24.87 20.36
C GLY A 101 -4.44 -23.63 19.48
N ARG A 102 -3.38 -23.57 18.67
CA ARG A 102 -3.13 -22.45 17.75
C ARG A 102 -3.55 -22.82 16.35
N ASN A 103 -4.32 -21.95 15.72
CA ASN A 103 -4.68 -22.04 14.32
C ASN A 103 -3.75 -21.11 13.50
N THR A 104 -3.30 -21.58 12.37
CA THR A 104 -2.46 -20.82 11.46
C THR A 104 -3.12 -20.67 10.09
N TRP A 105 -3.00 -19.47 9.51
CA TRP A 105 -3.45 -19.17 8.15
C TRP A 105 -2.34 -18.49 7.38
N ASN A 106 -2.28 -18.81 6.11
CA ASN A 106 -1.39 -18.16 5.16
C ASN A 106 -2.23 -17.43 4.13
N GLU A 107 -1.93 -16.17 3.92
CA GLU A 107 -2.51 -15.38 2.85
C GLU A 107 -1.42 -14.98 1.88
N ASN A 108 -1.79 -14.93 0.61
CA ASN A 108 -0.90 -14.58 -0.48
C ASN A 108 -1.66 -13.62 -1.38
N SER A 109 -1.11 -12.45 -1.62
CA SER A 109 -1.75 -11.42 -2.44
C SER A 109 -0.76 -10.80 -3.41
N VAL A 110 -1.27 -10.43 -4.59
CA VAL A 110 -0.52 -9.70 -5.60
C VAL A 110 -1.31 -8.46 -6.01
N THR A 111 -0.66 -7.33 -5.92
CA THR A 111 -1.23 -6.03 -6.26
C THR A 111 -0.38 -5.35 -7.33
N ILE A 112 -1.04 -4.78 -8.33
CA ILE A 112 -0.40 -3.98 -9.36
C ILE A 112 -0.80 -2.53 -9.15
N VAL A 113 0.18 -1.64 -9.17
CA VAL A 113 -0.01 -0.20 -9.01
C VAL A 113 0.58 0.52 -10.21
N ALA A 114 -0.17 1.43 -10.80
CA ALA A 114 0.30 2.33 -11.83
C ALA A 114 0.19 3.78 -11.33
N GLN A 115 1.24 4.54 -11.51
CA GLN A 115 1.31 5.95 -11.13
C GLN A 115 1.75 6.79 -12.32
N LEU A 116 1.02 7.87 -12.55
CA LEU A 116 1.38 8.92 -13.50
C LEU A 116 1.58 10.22 -12.73
N SER A 117 2.64 10.95 -13.05
CA SER A 117 2.92 12.22 -12.41
C SER A 117 3.55 13.22 -13.37
N LYS A 118 3.20 14.48 -13.19
CA LYS A 118 3.83 15.60 -13.85
C LYS A 118 4.04 16.71 -12.83
N THR A 119 5.29 16.96 -12.50
CA THR A 119 5.70 18.00 -11.55
C THR A 119 6.48 19.11 -12.23
N GLN A 120 7.03 18.84 -13.42
CA GLN A 120 7.78 19.83 -14.19
C GLN A 120 6.85 20.69 -15.03
N GLY A 121 7.21 21.97 -15.15
CA GLY A 121 6.45 22.96 -15.91
C GLY A 121 5.86 24.04 -15.00
N LYS A 122 5.26 25.07 -15.61
CA LYS A 122 4.73 26.20 -14.86
C LYS A 122 3.21 26.18 -14.72
N THR A 123 2.52 25.47 -15.60
CA THR A 123 1.06 25.63 -15.76
C THR A 123 0.30 24.45 -15.20
N LEU A 124 0.74 23.21 -15.48
CA LEU A 124 -0.04 22.01 -15.17
C LEU A 124 0.82 21.01 -14.41
N HIS A 125 0.39 20.70 -13.20
CA HIS A 125 0.91 19.61 -12.38
C HIS A 125 -0.22 18.62 -12.11
N TYR A 126 0.09 17.34 -12.11
CA TYR A 126 -0.87 16.30 -11.73
C TYR A 126 -0.18 15.05 -11.20
N ASN A 127 -0.92 14.32 -10.42
CA ASN A 127 -0.59 12.97 -10.00
C ASN A 127 -1.84 12.10 -10.08
N ALA A 128 -1.68 10.89 -10.54
CA ALA A 128 -2.73 9.89 -10.55
C ALA A 128 -2.12 8.55 -10.17
N THR A 129 -2.75 7.84 -9.26
CA THR A 129 -2.33 6.50 -8.83
C THR A 129 -3.53 5.58 -8.88
N GLY A 130 -3.39 4.46 -9.56
CA GLY A 130 -4.37 3.38 -9.60
C GLY A 130 -3.73 2.10 -9.06
N GLU A 131 -4.42 1.43 -8.17
CA GLU A 131 -4.03 0.19 -7.54
C GLU A 131 -5.12 -0.85 -7.77
N PHE A 132 -4.72 -2.06 -8.13
CA PHE A 132 -5.61 -3.18 -8.37
C PHE A 132 -5.03 -4.47 -7.80
N ALA A 133 -5.76 -5.11 -6.89
CA ALA A 133 -5.41 -6.41 -6.35
C ALA A 133 -5.83 -7.52 -7.31
N THR A 134 -4.83 -8.23 -7.85
CA THR A 134 -5.01 -9.22 -8.92
C THR A 134 -5.17 -10.64 -8.40
N LEU A 135 -4.57 -10.96 -7.27
CA LEU A 135 -4.58 -12.30 -6.67
C LEU A 135 -4.66 -12.23 -5.15
N GLY A 136 -5.21 -13.29 -4.55
CA GLY A 136 -5.24 -13.50 -3.12
C GLY A 136 -6.53 -13.04 -2.44
N TYR A 137 -6.46 -12.84 -1.12
CA TYR A 137 -7.60 -12.42 -0.31
C TYR A 137 -8.22 -11.11 -0.80
N ASN A 138 -7.38 -10.17 -1.22
CA ASN A 138 -7.77 -8.82 -1.63
C ASN A 138 -8.18 -8.74 -3.12
N ILE A 139 -8.33 -9.86 -3.80
CA ILE A 139 -8.69 -9.86 -5.24
C ILE A 139 -9.91 -9.00 -5.52
N GLY A 140 -9.80 -8.11 -6.51
CA GLY A 140 -10.84 -7.18 -6.93
C GLY A 140 -10.88 -5.87 -6.14
N GLU A 141 -9.99 -5.65 -5.16
CA GLU A 141 -9.83 -4.34 -4.55
C GLU A 141 -9.26 -3.34 -5.55
N ILE A 142 -9.84 -2.16 -5.54
CA ILE A 142 -9.44 -1.06 -6.42
C ILE A 142 -9.28 0.18 -5.57
N ARG A 143 -8.13 0.84 -5.69
CA ARG A 143 -7.86 2.16 -5.14
C ARG A 143 -7.43 3.08 -6.26
N VAL A 144 -8.11 4.19 -6.41
CA VAL A 144 -7.73 5.23 -7.36
C VAL A 144 -7.69 6.55 -6.62
N ASN A 145 -6.59 7.26 -6.75
CA ASN A 145 -6.47 8.61 -6.26
C ASN A 145 -5.78 9.50 -7.30
N GLY A 146 -6.09 10.76 -7.26
CA GLY A 146 -5.48 11.71 -8.18
C GLY A 146 -5.68 13.15 -7.75
N GLY A 147 -4.78 13.99 -8.20
CA GLY A 147 -4.82 15.42 -8.02
C GLY A 147 -4.32 16.14 -9.26
N ILE A 148 -4.89 17.29 -9.51
CA ILE A 148 -4.52 18.21 -10.58
C ILE A 148 -4.36 19.61 -10.00
N GLU A 149 -3.34 20.31 -10.43
CA GLU A 149 -3.05 21.69 -10.09
C GLU A 149 -2.76 22.47 -11.36
N ILE A 150 -3.48 23.56 -11.57
CA ILE A 150 -3.36 24.42 -12.74
C ILE A 150 -2.98 25.82 -12.26
N ASN A 151 -1.84 26.30 -12.73
CA ASN A 151 -1.34 27.63 -12.49
C ASN A 151 -1.54 28.51 -13.73
N PHE A 152 -2.23 29.62 -13.58
CA PHE A 152 -2.45 30.56 -14.68
C PHE A 152 -2.30 32.02 -14.22
N PRO A 153 -1.78 32.89 -15.09
CA PRO A 153 -1.64 34.31 -14.77
C PRO A 153 -3.00 35.00 -14.76
N LEU A 154 -3.27 35.76 -13.72
CA LEU A 154 -4.46 36.61 -13.59
C LEU A 154 -4.06 37.98 -13.01
N PHE A 155 -4.30 39.06 -13.74
CA PHE A 155 -4.10 40.48 -13.36
C PHE A 155 -2.66 40.89 -12.92
N ARG A 156 -1.64 40.26 -13.07
CA ARG A 156 -0.24 40.43 -12.62
C ARG A 156 0.18 39.47 -11.53
N ASP A 157 -0.71 38.59 -11.10
CA ASP A 157 -0.41 37.55 -10.12
C ASP A 157 -0.64 36.16 -10.74
N THR A 158 -0.24 35.11 -10.05
CA THR A 158 -0.47 33.72 -10.46
C THR A 158 -1.56 33.13 -9.57
N MET A 159 -2.65 32.70 -10.19
CA MET A 159 -3.68 31.94 -9.52
C MET A 159 -3.42 30.44 -9.69
N THR A 160 -3.66 29.70 -8.62
CA THR A 160 -3.58 28.25 -8.60
C THR A 160 -4.97 27.66 -8.35
N LEU A 161 -5.41 26.80 -9.23
CA LEU A 161 -6.59 25.98 -9.05
C LEU A 161 -6.16 24.54 -8.82
N ALA A 162 -6.53 23.96 -7.67
CA ALA A 162 -6.24 22.58 -7.34
C ALA A 162 -7.51 21.79 -7.09
N ALA A 163 -7.56 20.57 -7.60
CA ALA A 163 -8.62 19.60 -7.35
C ALA A 163 -8.01 18.22 -7.08
N SER A 164 -8.60 17.48 -6.15
CA SER A 164 -8.20 16.10 -5.87
C SER A 164 -9.43 15.23 -5.67
N GLY A 165 -9.28 13.95 -5.98
CA GLY A 165 -10.34 12.97 -5.81
C GLY A 165 -9.76 11.58 -5.53
N PHE A 166 -10.58 10.74 -4.93
CA PHE A 166 -10.24 9.36 -4.64
C PHE A 166 -11.46 8.46 -4.78
N PHE A 167 -11.20 7.21 -5.09
CA PHE A 167 -12.18 6.13 -5.12
C PHE A 167 -11.54 4.88 -4.54
N TYR A 168 -12.18 4.30 -3.51
CA TYR A 168 -11.74 3.06 -2.89
C TYR A 168 -12.86 2.04 -2.86
N HIS A 169 -12.54 0.85 -3.33
CA HIS A 169 -13.36 -0.34 -3.21
C HIS A 169 -12.50 -1.42 -2.58
N GLU A 170 -12.69 -1.61 -1.28
CA GLU A 170 -11.86 -2.48 -0.45
C GLU A 170 -12.70 -3.45 0.34
N LYS A 171 -12.16 -4.63 0.59
CA LYS A 171 -12.74 -5.58 1.55
C LYS A 171 -12.32 -5.16 2.97
N PRO A 172 -13.17 -5.42 3.98
CA PRO A 172 -12.75 -5.24 5.36
C PRO A 172 -11.50 -6.07 5.64
N SER A 173 -10.53 -5.47 6.33
CA SER A 173 -9.35 -6.22 6.77
C SER A 173 -9.77 -7.32 7.74
N PHE A 174 -9.03 -8.41 7.76
CA PHE A 174 -9.26 -9.53 8.68
C PHE A 174 -9.03 -9.14 10.16
N TYR A 175 -8.32 -8.04 10.39
CA TYR A 175 -8.01 -7.43 11.69
C TYR A 175 -8.36 -5.95 11.72
#